data_ba4ead9de49112ef542132fa38575b54
#
_entry.id   ba4ead9de49112ef542132fa38575b54
#
_cell.length_a   1.000
_cell.length_b   1.000
_cell.length_c   1.000
_cell.angle_alpha   90.00
_cell.angle_beta   90.00
_cell.angle_gamma   90.00
#
_symmetry.space_group_name_H-M   'P 1'
#
loop_
_entity.id
_entity.type
_entity.pdbx_description
1 polymer ?
#
loop_
_entity_poly.entity_id
_entity_poly.type
_entity_poly.pdbx_seq_one_letter_code
_entity_poly.pdbx_strand_id
1 'polypeptide(L)'
;ITSDEPLSPMVAVRALDAMKEGHDGSGVGLLMTDLGGDLEQFRGSPILSGIFTQDGIKRLDRHMMELGLLTKYKMSIRPVERPPAGTPRRDVYLIRVYEYPYEWEGLTPEEISDRLVRIRLDLRRMGEEDGSMVVFSFWPDTVIIKEVGDPRAIARYLGLDRQGLSARVIMAQGRQNTNYDITLYACHPFFIQGYATMTNGENTAFIPIRDYLMSRGIPAYTGYQSDSEVFTHILHYTHRVLGLPLKAYKHVITPLKDEEMARHTDAAMLRRLKHTL
;
A
#
# COMPACT_ATOMS: atom_id res chain seq x y z
N ILE A 1 -7.71 -10.16 -7.45
CA ILE A 1 -8.24 -11.51 -7.17
C ILE A 1 -9.03 -11.42 -5.88
N THR A 2 -10.26 -11.90 -5.89
CA THR A 2 -11.12 -12.07 -4.71
C THR A 2 -11.59 -13.51 -4.65
N SER A 3 -11.74 -14.07 -3.45
CA SER A 3 -12.17 -15.46 -3.22
C SER A 3 -12.90 -15.59 -1.90
N ASP A 4 -13.80 -16.53 -1.78
CA ASP A 4 -14.47 -16.88 -0.52
C ASP A 4 -13.49 -17.57 0.46
N GLU A 5 -12.50 -18.29 -0.07
CA GLU A 5 -11.46 -18.95 0.72
C GLU A 5 -10.12 -18.21 0.59
N PRO A 6 -9.28 -18.20 1.65
CA PRO A 6 -7.97 -17.58 1.58
C PRO A 6 -7.06 -18.27 0.56
N LEU A 7 -6.52 -17.51 -0.38
CA LEU A 7 -5.61 -17.99 -1.42
C LEU A 7 -4.17 -17.60 -1.11
N SER A 8 -3.22 -18.45 -1.48
CA SER A 8 -1.80 -18.12 -1.46
C SER A 8 -1.48 -16.97 -2.43
N PRO A 9 -0.57 -16.04 -2.10
CA PRO A 9 -0.12 -14.99 -3.01
C PRO A 9 0.48 -15.54 -4.32
N MET A 10 0.87 -16.80 -4.34
CA MET A 10 1.36 -17.48 -5.55
C MET A 10 0.31 -17.56 -6.65
N VAL A 11 -0.99 -17.47 -6.34
CA VAL A 11 -2.05 -17.38 -7.36
C VAL A 11 -1.88 -16.09 -8.17
N ALA A 12 -1.64 -14.96 -7.49
CA ALA A 12 -1.42 -13.68 -8.14
C ALA A 12 -0.08 -13.66 -8.92
N VAL A 13 0.99 -14.24 -8.35
CA VAL A 13 2.28 -14.36 -9.04
C VAL A 13 2.15 -15.15 -10.34
N ARG A 14 1.42 -16.27 -10.34
CA ARG A 14 1.16 -17.04 -11.57
C ARG A 14 0.34 -16.25 -12.60
N ALA A 15 -0.63 -15.47 -12.16
CA ALA A 15 -1.40 -14.61 -13.06
C ALA A 15 -0.52 -13.53 -13.70
N LEU A 16 0.39 -12.90 -12.93
CA LEU A 16 1.35 -11.93 -13.46
C LEU A 16 2.34 -12.60 -14.44
N ASP A 17 2.82 -13.80 -14.14
CA ASP A 17 3.72 -14.55 -15.02
C ASP A 17 3.05 -14.89 -16.37
N ALA A 18 1.75 -15.19 -16.36
CA ALA A 18 0.98 -15.39 -17.59
C ALA A 18 0.82 -14.10 -18.42
N MET A 19 0.90 -12.93 -17.77
CA MET A 19 0.79 -11.58 -18.38
C MET A 19 2.15 -10.94 -18.60
N LYS A 20 3.23 -11.70 -18.69
CA LYS A 20 4.61 -11.19 -18.68
C LYS A 20 4.97 -10.18 -19.80
N GLU A 21 4.21 -10.12 -20.86
CA GLU A 21 4.36 -9.05 -21.87
C GLU A 21 3.82 -7.69 -21.38
N GLY A 22 3.08 -7.66 -20.28
CA GLY A 22 2.56 -6.46 -19.64
C GLY A 22 3.46 -5.87 -18.54
N HIS A 23 4.68 -6.42 -18.34
CA HIS A 23 5.67 -5.87 -17.39
C HIS A 23 7.10 -6.18 -17.88
N ASP A 24 8.05 -5.38 -17.44
CA ASP A 24 9.47 -5.45 -17.81
C ASP A 24 10.38 -5.98 -16.69
N GLY A 25 9.80 -6.45 -15.59
CA GLY A 25 10.55 -6.89 -14.42
C GLY A 25 11.15 -5.75 -13.58
N SER A 26 10.74 -4.51 -13.81
CA SER A 26 11.22 -3.36 -13.02
C SER A 26 10.67 -3.31 -11.59
N GLY A 27 9.71 -4.17 -11.27
CA GLY A 27 9.20 -4.27 -9.91
C GLY A 27 7.91 -5.09 -9.82
N VAL A 28 7.64 -5.55 -8.60
CA VAL A 28 6.41 -6.24 -8.25
C VAL A 28 5.89 -5.76 -6.91
N GLY A 29 4.59 -5.69 -6.78
CA GLY A 29 3.94 -5.47 -5.50
C GLY A 29 2.72 -6.35 -5.34
N LEU A 30 2.54 -6.79 -4.10
CA LEU A 30 1.43 -7.60 -3.63
C LEU A 30 0.81 -6.90 -2.42
N LEU A 31 -0.47 -6.62 -2.49
CA LEU A 31 -1.27 -6.20 -1.34
C LEU A 31 -2.25 -7.31 -1.04
N MET A 32 -2.25 -7.77 0.19
CA MET A 32 -3.12 -8.82 0.71
C MET A 32 -3.98 -8.22 1.82
N THR A 33 -5.28 -8.40 1.74
CA THR A 33 -6.22 -8.00 2.79
C THR A 33 -7.29 -9.08 2.98
N ASP A 34 -8.00 -9.02 4.10
CA ASP A 34 -8.83 -10.12 4.57
C ASP A 34 -7.99 -11.41 4.69
N LEU A 35 -7.00 -11.31 5.58
CA LEU A 35 -5.94 -12.30 5.73
C LEU A 35 -6.46 -13.62 6.28
N GLY A 36 -5.86 -14.70 5.82
CA GLY A 36 -6.12 -16.07 6.29
C GLY A 36 -4.90 -16.69 6.97
N GLY A 37 -4.97 -18.01 7.24
CA GLY A 37 -3.90 -18.75 7.90
C GLY A 37 -3.60 -18.23 9.29
N ASP A 38 -2.32 -18.19 9.67
CA ASP A 38 -1.88 -17.75 11.00
C ASP A 38 -2.28 -16.30 11.33
N LEU A 39 -2.52 -15.46 10.33
CA LEU A 39 -2.90 -14.05 10.51
C LEU A 39 -4.40 -13.85 10.71
N GLU A 40 -5.24 -14.83 10.40
CA GLU A 40 -6.71 -14.70 10.51
C GLU A 40 -7.19 -14.45 11.95
N GLN A 41 -6.51 -15.03 12.92
CA GLN A 41 -6.83 -14.85 14.36
C GLN A 41 -6.58 -13.43 14.87
N PHE A 42 -5.86 -12.59 14.11
CA PHE A 42 -5.51 -11.22 14.47
C PHE A 42 -6.34 -10.18 13.72
N ARG A 43 -7.50 -10.57 13.22
CA ARG A 43 -8.42 -9.67 12.52
C ARG A 43 -8.68 -8.40 13.34
N GLY A 44 -8.58 -7.24 12.69
CA GLY A 44 -8.73 -5.94 13.32
C GLY A 44 -7.50 -5.42 14.08
N SER A 45 -6.48 -6.25 14.33
CA SER A 45 -5.22 -5.80 14.94
C SER A 45 -4.34 -5.08 13.91
N PRO A 46 -3.57 -4.04 14.30
CA PRO A 46 -2.68 -3.34 13.39
C PRO A 46 -1.51 -4.24 12.98
N ILE A 47 -1.31 -4.36 11.68
CA ILE A 47 -0.25 -5.16 11.07
C ILE A 47 0.73 -4.24 10.34
N LEU A 48 2.00 -4.38 10.70
CA LEU A 48 3.10 -3.72 10.02
C LEU A 48 3.72 -4.67 9.00
N SER A 49 4.00 -4.17 7.79
CA SER A 49 4.80 -4.89 6.81
C SER A 49 5.86 -3.99 6.17
N GLY A 50 7.06 -4.54 5.98
CA GLY A 50 8.18 -3.77 5.43
C GLY A 50 9.47 -4.56 5.35
N ILE A 51 10.54 -3.90 4.89
CA ILE A 51 11.91 -4.41 4.81
C ILE A 51 12.73 -3.75 5.90
N PHE A 52 13.55 -4.54 6.60
CA PHE A 52 14.33 -4.06 7.73
C PHE A 52 15.74 -4.64 7.74
N THR A 53 16.70 -3.83 8.17
CA THR A 53 17.98 -4.31 8.68
C THR A 53 17.85 -4.73 10.14
N GLN A 54 18.88 -5.37 10.71
CA GLN A 54 18.87 -5.72 12.13
C GLN A 54 18.77 -4.49 13.04
N ASP A 55 19.43 -3.39 12.66
CA ASP A 55 19.37 -2.14 13.43
C ASP A 55 18.00 -1.44 13.25
N GLY A 56 17.42 -1.52 12.05
CA GLY A 56 16.05 -1.07 11.79
C GLY A 56 15.03 -1.78 12.67
N ILE A 57 15.20 -3.08 12.90
CA ILE A 57 14.34 -3.84 13.84
C ILE A 57 14.45 -3.32 15.26
N LYS A 58 15.68 -3.05 15.75
CA LYS A 58 15.87 -2.51 17.09
C LYS A 58 15.25 -1.11 17.25
N ARG A 59 15.38 -0.26 16.23
CA ARG A 59 14.74 1.06 16.20
C ARG A 59 13.21 0.94 16.19
N LEU A 60 12.68 0.06 15.35
CA LEU A 60 11.24 -0.25 15.32
C LEU A 60 10.73 -0.70 16.69
N ASP A 61 11.40 -1.67 17.31
CA ASP A 61 11.00 -2.22 18.61
C ASP A 61 10.94 -1.14 19.69
N ARG A 62 11.95 -0.27 19.73
CA ARG A 62 11.99 0.86 20.67
C ARG A 62 10.85 1.83 20.43
N HIS A 63 10.67 2.27 19.19
CA HIS A 63 9.65 3.24 18.82
C HIS A 63 8.24 2.73 19.11
N MET A 64 7.94 1.48 18.76
CA MET A 64 6.63 0.88 19.01
C MET A 64 6.36 0.67 20.51
N MET A 65 7.39 0.33 21.27
CA MET A 65 7.28 0.22 22.74
C MET A 65 7.02 1.59 23.40
N GLU A 66 7.68 2.65 22.94
CA GLU A 66 7.44 4.03 23.42
C GLU A 66 5.99 4.49 23.14
N LEU A 67 5.39 3.97 22.07
CA LEU A 67 3.98 4.23 21.72
C LEU A 67 2.98 3.29 22.41
N GLY A 68 3.44 2.38 23.28
CA GLY A 68 2.60 1.40 23.96
C GLY A 68 2.09 0.26 23.06
N LEU A 69 2.61 0.13 21.84
CA LEU A 69 2.23 -0.91 20.89
C LEU A 69 3.00 -2.21 21.19
N LEU A 70 2.34 -3.18 21.79
CA LEU A 70 2.93 -4.48 22.13
C LEU A 70 2.82 -5.45 20.96
N THR A 71 3.91 -6.15 20.66
CA THR A 71 3.93 -7.16 19.58
C THR A 71 3.19 -8.42 20.03
N LYS A 72 2.14 -8.81 19.30
CA LYS A 72 1.38 -10.06 19.48
C LYS A 72 1.93 -11.22 18.65
N TYR A 73 2.37 -10.94 17.43
CA TYR A 73 2.85 -11.96 16.49
C TYR A 73 3.96 -11.41 15.61
N LYS A 74 4.90 -12.30 15.24
CA LYS A 74 6.05 -11.98 14.39
C LYS A 74 6.20 -13.01 13.30
N MET A 75 6.21 -12.58 12.07
CA MET A 75 6.61 -13.36 10.90
C MET A 75 7.78 -12.66 10.21
N SER A 76 8.79 -13.43 9.84
CA SER A 76 9.99 -12.92 9.16
C SER A 76 10.25 -13.73 7.91
N ILE A 77 10.17 -13.09 6.76
CA ILE A 77 10.51 -13.68 5.48
C ILE A 77 11.96 -13.32 5.19
N ARG A 78 12.85 -14.31 5.30
CA ARG A 78 14.26 -14.17 4.89
C ARG A 78 14.43 -14.69 3.48
N PRO A 79 15.12 -13.95 2.61
CA PRO A 79 15.42 -14.44 1.28
C PRO A 79 16.08 -15.83 1.33
N VAL A 80 15.56 -16.76 0.52
CA VAL A 80 16.00 -18.17 0.49
C VAL A 80 17.00 -18.44 -0.65
N GLU A 81 17.09 -17.51 -1.61
CA GLU A 81 17.99 -17.58 -2.77
C GLU A 81 18.81 -16.30 -2.88
N ARG A 82 19.71 -16.26 -3.86
CA ARG A 82 20.39 -15.01 -4.25
C ARG A 82 19.38 -14.06 -4.90
N PRO A 83 19.53 -12.73 -4.68
CA PRO A 83 18.64 -11.79 -5.34
C PRO A 83 18.77 -11.89 -6.86
N PRO A 84 17.66 -11.75 -7.60
CA PRO A 84 17.69 -11.64 -9.06
C PRO A 84 18.56 -10.44 -9.49
N ALA A 85 19.00 -10.47 -10.76
CA ALA A 85 19.75 -9.33 -11.31
C ALA A 85 18.96 -8.03 -11.18
N GLY A 86 19.61 -6.98 -10.70
CA GLY A 86 18.97 -5.67 -10.47
C GLY A 86 18.21 -5.55 -9.13
N THR A 87 17.97 -6.66 -8.42
CA THR A 87 17.32 -6.64 -7.11
C THR A 87 18.35 -6.46 -6.00
N PRO A 88 18.23 -5.46 -5.12
CA PRO A 88 19.12 -5.31 -3.98
C PRO A 88 18.99 -6.49 -3.00
N ARG A 89 20.09 -6.83 -2.34
CA ARG A 89 20.03 -7.81 -1.24
C ARG A 89 19.29 -7.24 -0.05
N ARG A 90 18.33 -7.98 0.48
CA ARG A 90 17.55 -7.60 1.66
C ARG A 90 17.87 -8.52 2.83
N ASP A 91 17.84 -7.97 4.05
CA ASP A 91 18.06 -8.77 5.27
C ASP A 91 16.79 -9.54 5.63
N VAL A 92 15.67 -8.84 5.78
CA VAL A 92 14.40 -9.45 6.16
C VAL A 92 13.20 -8.62 5.73
N TYR A 93 12.15 -9.30 5.27
CA TYR A 93 10.80 -8.75 5.19
C TYR A 93 10.08 -9.12 6.50
N LEU A 94 9.61 -8.10 7.19
CA LEU A 94 9.00 -8.24 8.49
C LEU A 94 7.49 -8.03 8.39
N ILE A 95 6.73 -8.94 8.99
CA ILE A 95 5.31 -8.79 9.24
C ILE A 95 5.13 -8.91 10.75
N ARG A 96 4.57 -7.89 11.37
CA ARG A 96 4.30 -7.87 12.81
C ARG A 96 2.89 -7.43 13.10
N VAL A 97 2.23 -8.15 13.98
CA VAL A 97 0.93 -7.80 14.54
C VAL A 97 1.14 -7.16 15.90
N TYR A 98 0.43 -6.08 16.14
CA TYR A 98 0.48 -5.36 17.40
C TYR A 98 -0.86 -5.38 18.12
N GLU A 99 -0.83 -5.21 19.42
CA GLU A 99 -1.97 -4.86 20.24
C GLU A 99 -2.12 -3.36 20.26
N TYR A 100 -3.37 -2.87 20.22
CA TYR A 100 -3.64 -1.45 20.44
C TYR A 100 -3.25 -1.08 21.89
N PRO A 101 -2.63 0.11 22.09
CA PRO A 101 -2.36 0.60 23.43
C PRO A 101 -3.65 0.75 24.22
N TYR A 102 -3.58 0.49 25.53
CA TYR A 102 -4.74 0.67 26.42
C TYR A 102 -5.30 2.09 26.38
N GLU A 103 -4.42 3.08 26.22
CA GLU A 103 -4.79 4.51 26.10
C GLU A 103 -5.61 4.83 24.84
N TRP A 104 -5.71 3.87 23.91
CA TRP A 104 -6.56 4.00 22.71
C TRP A 104 -7.97 3.44 22.94
N GLU A 105 -8.24 2.87 24.09
CA GLU A 105 -9.57 2.41 24.46
C GLU A 105 -10.55 3.61 24.49
N GLY A 106 -11.67 3.47 23.79
CA GLY A 106 -12.66 4.54 23.63
C GLY A 106 -12.40 5.55 22.51
N LEU A 107 -11.28 5.45 21.78
CA LEU A 107 -11.10 6.25 20.57
C LEU A 107 -12.03 5.77 19.44
N THR A 108 -12.45 6.75 18.64
CA THR A 108 -13.22 6.44 17.42
C THR A 108 -12.36 5.73 16.39
N PRO A 109 -12.95 4.96 15.44
CA PRO A 109 -12.22 4.37 14.32
C PRO A 109 -11.42 5.39 13.51
N GLU A 110 -11.91 6.62 13.39
CA GLU A 110 -11.25 7.73 12.71
C GLU A 110 -9.97 8.14 13.44
N GLU A 111 -10.03 8.32 14.74
CA GLU A 111 -8.88 8.69 15.58
C GLU A 111 -7.80 7.60 15.56
N ILE A 112 -8.21 6.32 15.64
CA ILE A 112 -7.29 5.18 15.52
C ILE A 112 -6.63 5.18 14.13
N SER A 113 -7.42 5.35 13.08
CA SER A 113 -6.94 5.42 11.69
C SER A 113 -5.88 6.52 11.52
N ASP A 114 -6.12 7.72 12.04
CA ASP A 114 -5.18 8.83 11.93
C ASP A 114 -3.89 8.60 12.72
N ARG A 115 -3.96 7.94 13.88
CA ARG A 115 -2.77 7.53 14.64
C ARG A 115 -1.94 6.51 13.87
N LEU A 116 -2.57 5.48 13.27
CA LEU A 116 -1.86 4.47 12.47
C LEU A 116 -1.13 5.10 11.28
N VAL A 117 -1.76 6.06 10.60
CA VAL A 117 -1.11 6.80 9.49
C VAL A 117 0.09 7.60 9.99
N ARG A 118 -0.03 8.33 11.09
CA ARG A 118 1.07 9.11 11.66
C ARG A 118 2.25 8.21 12.01
N ILE A 119 2.01 7.10 12.71
CA ILE A 119 3.06 6.13 13.05
C ILE A 119 3.73 5.59 11.79
N ARG A 120 2.94 5.23 10.77
CA ARG A 120 3.49 4.75 9.51
C ARG A 120 4.38 5.80 8.83
N LEU A 121 4.00 7.07 8.86
CA LEU A 121 4.79 8.17 8.31
C LEU A 121 6.05 8.46 9.13
N ASP A 122 5.98 8.33 10.45
CA ASP A 122 7.15 8.46 11.33
C ASP A 122 8.17 7.36 11.06
N LEU A 123 7.71 6.10 10.95
CA LEU A 123 8.56 4.98 10.60
C LEU A 123 9.20 5.14 9.21
N ARG A 124 8.47 5.73 8.25
CA ARG A 124 9.05 6.06 6.95
C ARG A 124 10.18 7.08 7.08
N ARG A 125 9.96 8.20 7.80
CA ARG A 125 11.00 9.21 8.02
C ARG A 125 12.24 8.62 8.69
N MET A 126 12.03 7.80 9.73
CA MET A 126 13.12 7.08 10.39
C MET A 126 13.94 6.22 9.43
N GLY A 127 13.26 5.51 8.51
CA GLY A 127 13.94 4.69 7.51
C GLY A 127 14.66 5.50 6.43
N GLU A 128 14.14 6.67 6.05
CA GLU A 128 14.77 7.56 5.08
C GLU A 128 16.03 8.23 5.63
N GLU A 129 16.14 8.44 6.95
CA GLU A 129 17.31 9.02 7.60
C GLU A 129 18.56 8.15 7.49
N ASP A 130 18.43 6.83 7.58
CA ASP A 130 19.58 5.92 7.69
C ASP A 130 19.51 4.67 6.79
N GLY A 131 18.44 4.53 6.00
CA GLY A 131 18.24 3.37 5.13
C GLY A 131 17.97 2.07 5.89
N SER A 132 17.67 2.12 7.19
CA SER A 132 17.53 0.93 8.03
C SER A 132 16.20 0.19 7.87
N MET A 133 15.19 0.86 7.35
CA MET A 133 13.86 0.28 7.14
C MET A 133 13.10 0.92 5.98
N VAL A 134 12.22 0.13 5.36
CA VAL A 134 11.21 0.58 4.39
C VAL A 134 9.88 0.01 4.80
N VAL A 135 8.96 0.85 5.27
CA VAL A 135 7.65 0.41 5.76
C VAL A 135 6.61 0.55 4.66
N PHE A 136 5.99 -0.54 4.26
CA PHE A 136 4.95 -0.55 3.22
C PHE A 136 3.57 -0.23 3.77
N SER A 137 3.20 -0.86 4.88
CA SER A 137 1.90 -0.64 5.53
C SER A 137 2.01 -0.74 7.05
N PHE A 138 1.13 -0.03 7.73
CA PHE A 138 0.79 -0.22 9.13
C PHE A 138 -0.72 -0.01 9.25
N TRP A 139 -1.47 -1.12 9.08
CA TRP A 139 -2.92 -1.08 8.97
C TRP A 139 -3.53 -2.43 9.36
N PRO A 140 -4.75 -2.46 9.94
CA PRO A 140 -5.44 -3.72 10.23
C PRO A 140 -5.63 -4.58 8.98
N ASP A 141 -5.57 -5.88 9.17
CA ASP A 141 -5.87 -6.90 8.16
C ASP A 141 -5.18 -6.72 6.80
N THR A 142 -4.01 -6.05 6.79
CA THR A 142 -3.32 -5.70 5.53
C THR A 142 -1.83 -6.02 5.61
N VAL A 143 -1.35 -6.76 4.62
CA VAL A 143 0.07 -7.03 4.38
C VAL A 143 0.44 -6.58 2.97
N ILE A 144 1.52 -5.83 2.85
CA ILE A 144 2.07 -5.41 1.56
C ILE A 144 3.50 -5.92 1.44
N ILE A 145 3.81 -6.52 0.29
CA ILE A 145 5.17 -6.91 -0.10
C ILE A 145 5.47 -6.21 -1.42
N LYS A 146 6.60 -5.53 -1.48
CA LYS A 146 7.10 -4.88 -2.70
C LYS A 146 8.56 -5.21 -2.89
N GLU A 147 8.97 -5.42 -4.15
CA GLU A 147 10.39 -5.52 -4.50
C GLU A 147 10.63 -5.13 -5.96
N VAL A 148 11.86 -4.72 -6.23
CA VAL A 148 12.35 -4.47 -7.59
C VAL A 148 12.73 -5.81 -8.21
N GLY A 149 12.16 -6.13 -9.37
CA GLY A 149 12.45 -7.36 -10.09
C GLY A 149 11.21 -8.03 -10.70
N ASP A 150 11.45 -9.10 -11.45
CA ASP A 150 10.41 -9.92 -12.06
C ASP A 150 9.55 -10.64 -11.01
N PRO A 151 8.22 -10.66 -11.14
CA PRO A 151 7.31 -11.24 -10.15
C PRO A 151 7.64 -12.68 -9.75
N ARG A 152 7.95 -13.54 -10.71
CA ARG A 152 8.26 -14.96 -10.46
C ARG A 152 9.62 -15.12 -9.82
N ALA A 153 10.62 -14.35 -10.28
CA ALA A 153 11.95 -14.37 -9.71
C ALA A 153 11.94 -13.88 -8.25
N ILE A 154 11.20 -12.82 -7.95
CA ILE A 154 11.02 -12.30 -6.57
C ILE A 154 10.26 -13.29 -5.69
N ALA A 155 9.21 -13.94 -6.20
CA ALA A 155 8.49 -14.95 -5.43
C ALA A 155 9.40 -16.14 -5.02
N ARG A 156 10.31 -16.58 -5.89
CA ARG A 156 11.32 -17.60 -5.56
C ARG A 156 12.35 -17.07 -4.57
N TYR A 157 12.90 -15.88 -4.82
CA TYR A 157 13.85 -15.22 -3.93
C TYR A 157 13.35 -15.15 -2.49
N LEU A 158 12.07 -14.82 -2.31
CA LEU A 158 11.42 -14.73 -1.00
C LEU A 158 10.85 -16.07 -0.49
N GLY A 159 10.79 -17.10 -1.32
CA GLY A 159 10.15 -18.38 -1.00
C GLY A 159 8.68 -18.19 -0.60
N LEU A 160 7.93 -17.35 -1.34
CA LEU A 160 6.55 -16.99 -0.99
C LEU A 160 5.59 -18.17 -0.93
N ASP A 161 5.89 -19.26 -1.62
CA ASP A 161 5.14 -20.52 -1.59
C ASP A 161 5.18 -21.23 -0.22
N ARG A 162 6.15 -20.88 0.63
CA ARG A 162 6.44 -21.55 1.93
C ARG A 162 6.12 -20.69 3.14
N GLN A 163 5.67 -19.45 2.94
CA GLN A 163 5.53 -18.49 4.05
C GLN A 163 4.21 -18.60 4.82
N GLY A 164 3.28 -19.47 4.40
CA GLY A 164 1.97 -19.59 5.06
C GLY A 164 1.07 -18.36 4.89
N LEU A 165 1.45 -17.41 4.03
CA LEU A 165 0.65 -16.24 3.74
C LEU A 165 -0.55 -16.61 2.86
N SER A 166 -1.73 -16.14 3.25
CA SER A 166 -2.94 -16.26 2.45
C SER A 166 -3.90 -15.09 2.72
N ALA A 167 -4.76 -14.81 1.75
CA ALA A 167 -5.75 -13.75 1.85
C ALA A 167 -6.93 -14.01 0.92
N ARG A 168 -8.09 -13.46 1.25
CA ARG A 168 -9.29 -13.52 0.38
C ARG A 168 -9.27 -12.44 -0.69
N VAL A 169 -8.54 -11.35 -0.46
CA VAL A 169 -8.36 -10.28 -1.44
C VAL A 169 -6.86 -10.05 -1.69
N ILE A 170 -6.44 -10.20 -2.94
CA ILE A 170 -5.06 -9.97 -3.37
C ILE A 170 -5.04 -9.03 -4.56
N MET A 171 -4.41 -7.87 -4.39
CA MET A 171 -4.07 -6.96 -5.49
C MET A 171 -2.58 -7.14 -5.82
N ALA A 172 -2.25 -7.32 -7.09
CA ALA A 172 -0.88 -7.56 -7.53
C ALA A 172 -0.59 -6.87 -8.86
N GLN A 173 0.61 -6.32 -9.00
CA GLN A 173 1.07 -5.74 -10.25
C GLN A 173 2.55 -6.06 -10.48
N GLY A 174 2.88 -6.51 -11.70
CA GLY A 174 4.22 -6.41 -12.26
C GLY A 174 4.36 -5.03 -12.90
N ARG A 175 5.37 -4.29 -12.51
CA ARG A 175 5.60 -2.95 -13.02
C ARG A 175 6.19 -2.99 -14.43
N GLN A 176 5.76 -2.07 -15.27
CA GLN A 176 6.45 -1.66 -16.48
C GLN A 176 6.99 -0.25 -16.27
N ASN A 177 8.29 -0.09 -16.36
CA ASN A 177 8.94 1.21 -16.18
C ASN A 177 8.78 2.03 -17.47
N THR A 178 8.50 3.33 -17.31
CA THR A 178 8.41 4.24 -18.43
C THR A 178 9.48 5.33 -18.32
N ASN A 179 9.23 6.42 -17.58
CA ASN A 179 10.09 7.59 -17.54
C ASN A 179 10.65 7.90 -16.14
N TYR A 180 10.40 7.03 -15.15
CA TYR A 180 10.81 7.26 -13.76
C TYR A 180 11.86 6.26 -13.30
N ASP A 181 12.65 6.64 -12.32
CA ASP A 181 13.60 5.74 -11.68
C ASP A 181 12.91 4.49 -11.12
N ILE A 182 13.61 3.35 -11.23
CA ILE A 182 13.15 2.11 -10.64
C ILE A 182 13.38 2.19 -9.14
N THR A 183 12.32 2.55 -8.39
CA THR A 183 12.37 2.60 -6.94
C THR A 183 11.39 1.61 -6.33
N LEU A 184 11.73 1.12 -5.17
CA LEU A 184 10.90 0.20 -4.40
C LEU A 184 9.53 0.80 -4.07
N TYR A 185 9.50 2.09 -3.69
CA TYR A 185 8.26 2.79 -3.38
C TYR A 185 7.34 3.00 -4.59
N ALA A 186 7.89 3.05 -5.80
CA ALA A 186 7.10 3.20 -7.02
C ALA A 186 6.38 1.91 -7.46
N CYS A 187 6.67 0.75 -6.83
CA CYS A 187 5.93 -0.48 -7.09
C CYS A 187 4.49 -0.36 -6.57
N HIS A 188 3.52 -0.75 -7.41
CA HIS A 188 2.11 -0.83 -7.04
C HIS A 188 1.82 -2.11 -6.23
N PRO A 189 0.68 -2.20 -5.51
CA PRO A 189 -0.35 -1.17 -5.30
C PRO A 189 0.10 -0.05 -4.37
N PHE A 190 -0.53 1.13 -4.52
CA PHE A 190 -0.47 2.20 -3.52
C PHE A 190 -1.59 2.04 -2.52
N PHE A 191 -1.33 2.40 -1.27
CA PHE A 191 -2.26 2.17 -0.17
C PHE A 191 -2.20 3.28 0.87
N ILE A 192 -3.36 3.76 1.32
CA ILE A 192 -3.51 4.66 2.46
C ILE A 192 -4.85 4.41 3.17
N GLN A 193 -4.83 4.18 4.47
CA GLN A 193 -6.04 4.10 5.32
C GLN A 193 -7.16 3.22 4.75
N GLY A 194 -6.83 2.01 4.26
CA GLY A 194 -7.81 1.09 3.68
C GLY A 194 -8.14 1.34 2.20
N TYR A 195 -7.61 2.41 1.59
CA TYR A 195 -7.77 2.67 0.16
C TYR A 195 -6.55 2.18 -0.61
N ALA A 196 -6.79 1.49 -1.70
CA ALA A 196 -5.72 1.00 -2.57
C ALA A 196 -6.05 1.24 -4.05
N THR A 197 -5.04 1.60 -4.82
CA THR A 197 -5.15 1.70 -6.28
C THR A 197 -3.98 1.04 -6.98
N MET A 198 -4.24 0.59 -8.19
CA MET A 198 -3.24 0.20 -9.18
C MET A 198 -3.58 0.90 -10.49
N THR A 199 -2.58 1.42 -11.17
CA THR A 199 -2.75 2.04 -12.48
C THR A 199 -1.75 1.45 -13.47
N ASN A 200 -2.11 1.47 -14.74
CA ASN A 200 -1.20 1.15 -15.83
C ASN A 200 -1.32 2.28 -16.86
N GLY A 201 -0.27 3.06 -17.00
CA GLY A 201 -0.20 4.27 -17.83
C GLY A 201 0.47 5.42 -17.10
N GLU A 202 0.75 6.49 -17.81
CA GLU A 202 1.33 7.73 -17.30
C GLU A 202 0.27 8.74 -16.93
N ASN A 203 0.47 9.43 -15.82
CA ASN A 203 -0.36 10.55 -15.40
C ASN A 203 0.28 11.88 -15.84
N THR A 204 -0.16 12.41 -16.96
CA THR A 204 0.35 13.68 -17.49
C THR A 204 0.00 14.90 -16.64
N ALA A 205 -1.00 14.78 -15.75
CA ALA A 205 -1.40 15.81 -14.79
C ALA A 205 -0.80 15.62 -13.38
N PHE A 206 0.26 14.81 -13.24
CA PHE A 206 0.83 14.45 -11.94
C PHE A 206 1.23 15.67 -11.11
N ILE A 207 2.01 16.60 -11.66
CA ILE A 207 2.54 17.75 -10.91
C ILE A 207 1.43 18.64 -10.33
N PRO A 208 0.45 19.13 -11.10
CA PRO A 208 -0.62 19.95 -10.53
C PRO A 208 -1.48 19.19 -9.51
N ILE A 209 -1.73 17.90 -9.70
CA ILE A 209 -2.49 17.09 -8.72
C ILE A 209 -1.69 16.93 -7.43
N ARG A 210 -0.42 16.59 -7.51
CA ARG A 210 0.47 16.49 -6.35
C ARG A 210 0.50 17.80 -5.56
N ASP A 211 0.71 18.92 -6.24
CA ASP A 211 0.81 20.22 -5.61
C ASP A 211 -0.52 20.65 -4.95
N TYR A 212 -1.65 20.32 -5.57
CA TYR A 212 -2.97 20.48 -4.96
C TYR A 212 -3.12 19.67 -3.68
N LEU A 213 -2.79 18.37 -3.71
CA LEU A 213 -2.87 17.50 -2.54
C LEU A 213 -1.94 17.98 -1.41
N MET A 214 -0.72 18.36 -1.74
CA MET A 214 0.24 18.92 -0.76
C MET A 214 -0.27 20.22 -0.14
N SER A 215 -0.88 21.12 -0.92
CA SER A 215 -1.47 22.37 -0.40
C SER A 215 -2.64 22.13 0.57
N ARG A 216 -3.28 20.95 0.48
CA ARG A 216 -4.34 20.51 1.40
C ARG A 216 -3.81 19.74 2.62
N GLY A 217 -2.48 19.68 2.80
CA GLY A 217 -1.85 18.98 3.92
C GLY A 217 -1.92 17.46 3.82
N ILE A 218 -2.16 16.91 2.63
CA ILE A 218 -2.21 15.45 2.43
C ILE A 218 -0.78 14.93 2.30
N PRO A 219 -0.30 14.16 3.28
CA PRO A 219 1.06 13.64 3.24
C PRO A 219 1.15 12.55 2.17
N ALA A 220 2.24 12.59 1.40
CA ALA A 220 2.58 11.49 0.51
C ALA A 220 2.96 10.24 1.32
N TYR A 221 2.33 9.12 1.01
CA TYR A 221 2.63 7.86 1.71
C TYR A 221 3.99 7.29 1.33
N THR A 222 4.38 7.45 0.08
CA THR A 222 5.70 7.05 -0.46
C THR A 222 6.54 8.23 -0.95
N GLY A 223 6.11 9.47 -0.72
CA GLY A 223 6.83 10.68 -1.12
C GLY A 223 6.58 11.10 -2.57
N TYR A 224 5.48 10.65 -3.16
CA TYR A 224 5.16 10.90 -4.57
C TYR A 224 6.29 10.47 -5.53
N GLN A 225 6.89 9.31 -5.27
CA GLN A 225 7.92 8.72 -6.12
C GLN A 225 7.36 8.08 -7.39
N SER A 226 6.04 8.03 -7.52
CA SER A 226 5.35 7.62 -8.73
C SER A 226 4.19 8.58 -9.00
N ASP A 227 3.97 8.87 -10.26
CA ASP A 227 2.83 9.64 -10.74
C ASP A 227 1.49 8.99 -10.40
N SER A 228 1.47 7.69 -10.23
CA SER A 228 0.29 6.90 -9.93
C SER A 228 -0.15 6.97 -8.46
N GLU A 229 0.73 7.38 -7.55
CA GLU A 229 0.40 7.48 -6.12
C GLU A 229 -0.73 8.49 -5.86
N VAL A 230 -0.81 9.55 -6.66
CA VAL A 230 -1.84 10.58 -6.50
C VAL A 230 -3.26 10.03 -6.62
N PHE A 231 -3.47 8.97 -7.39
CA PHE A 231 -4.81 8.38 -7.54
C PHE A 231 -5.32 7.77 -6.24
N THR A 232 -4.46 7.15 -5.43
CA THR A 232 -4.84 6.65 -4.11
C THR A 232 -5.17 7.81 -3.18
N HIS A 233 -4.38 8.88 -3.21
CA HIS A 233 -4.64 10.07 -2.39
C HIS A 233 -5.91 10.80 -2.81
N ILE A 234 -6.20 10.93 -4.11
CA ILE A 234 -7.46 11.49 -4.59
C ILE A 234 -8.66 10.65 -4.13
N LEU A 235 -8.57 9.33 -4.24
CA LEU A 235 -9.62 8.42 -3.77
C LEU A 235 -9.89 8.61 -2.29
N HIS A 236 -8.83 8.60 -1.47
CA HIS A 236 -8.90 8.84 -0.04
C HIS A 236 -9.48 10.23 0.26
N TYR A 237 -8.98 11.28 -0.36
CA TYR A 237 -9.44 12.65 -0.16
C TYR A 237 -10.92 12.82 -0.52
N THR A 238 -11.31 12.34 -1.70
CA THR A 238 -12.69 12.45 -2.18
C THR A 238 -13.68 11.74 -1.27
N HIS A 239 -13.37 10.51 -0.89
CA HIS A 239 -14.31 9.71 -0.11
C HIS A 239 -14.23 10.01 1.39
N ARG A 240 -13.02 9.98 1.98
CA ARG A 240 -12.85 10.09 3.43
C ARG A 240 -12.90 11.54 3.91
N VAL A 241 -12.21 12.45 3.23
CA VAL A 241 -12.08 13.84 3.69
C VAL A 241 -13.29 14.68 3.27
N LEU A 242 -13.72 14.58 2.00
CA LEU A 242 -14.87 15.33 1.49
C LEU A 242 -16.22 14.64 1.73
N GLY A 243 -16.24 13.38 2.19
CA GLY A 243 -17.46 12.62 2.44
C GLY A 243 -18.29 12.34 1.19
N LEU A 244 -17.68 12.34 0.00
CA LEU A 244 -18.36 12.02 -1.25
C LEU A 244 -18.48 10.49 -1.44
N PRO A 245 -19.53 9.98 -2.08
CA PRO A 245 -19.65 8.55 -2.33
C PRO A 245 -18.52 8.04 -3.24
N LEU A 246 -18.09 6.78 -3.05
CA LEU A 246 -17.00 6.17 -3.84
C LEU A 246 -17.21 6.31 -5.36
N LYS A 247 -18.45 6.23 -5.83
CA LYS A 247 -18.77 6.44 -7.26
C LYS A 247 -18.35 7.81 -7.79
N ALA A 248 -18.17 8.82 -6.93
CA ALA A 248 -17.70 10.14 -7.34
C ALA A 248 -16.25 10.11 -7.83
N TYR A 249 -15.41 9.20 -7.33
CA TYR A 249 -14.00 9.11 -7.69
C TYR A 249 -13.76 9.02 -9.21
N LYS A 250 -14.55 8.20 -9.92
CA LYS A 250 -14.43 8.08 -11.38
C LYS A 250 -14.60 9.41 -12.12
N HIS A 251 -15.41 10.31 -11.59
CA HIS A 251 -15.69 11.61 -12.19
C HIS A 251 -14.64 12.68 -11.81
N VAL A 252 -13.89 12.45 -10.72
CA VAL A 252 -12.72 13.25 -10.37
C VAL A 252 -11.57 12.98 -11.32
N ILE A 253 -11.29 11.71 -11.59
CA ILE A 253 -10.20 11.29 -12.46
C ILE A 253 -10.55 11.36 -13.95
N THR A 254 -11.85 11.38 -14.29
CA THR A 254 -12.35 11.49 -15.67
C THR A 254 -13.49 12.51 -15.67
N PRO A 255 -13.19 13.82 -15.66
CA PRO A 255 -14.20 14.85 -15.58
C PRO A 255 -15.09 14.87 -16.83
N LEU A 256 -16.39 15.05 -16.61
CA LEU A 256 -17.38 15.19 -17.66
C LEU A 256 -17.49 16.66 -18.11
N LYS A 257 -17.82 16.88 -19.40
CA LYS A 257 -18.22 18.19 -19.90
C LYS A 257 -19.55 18.62 -19.25
N ASP A 258 -19.79 19.90 -19.17
CA ASP A 258 -21.00 20.45 -18.53
C ASP A 258 -22.30 19.89 -19.13
N GLU A 259 -22.35 19.70 -20.44
CA GLU A 259 -23.50 19.11 -21.14
C GLU A 259 -23.73 17.63 -20.79
N GLU A 260 -22.64 16.86 -20.68
CA GLU A 260 -22.69 15.46 -20.28
C GLU A 260 -23.10 15.34 -18.82
N MET A 261 -22.54 16.20 -17.96
CA MET A 261 -22.87 16.26 -16.54
C MET A 261 -24.35 16.62 -16.32
N ALA A 262 -24.90 17.56 -17.08
CA ALA A 262 -26.32 17.96 -16.97
C ALA A 262 -27.29 16.80 -17.29
N ARG A 263 -26.89 15.90 -18.16
CA ARG A 263 -27.70 14.73 -18.59
C ARG A 263 -27.44 13.48 -17.72
N HIS A 264 -26.45 13.53 -16.81
CA HIS A 264 -26.07 12.38 -16.02
C HIS A 264 -27.08 12.11 -14.90
N THR A 265 -27.34 10.84 -14.58
CA THR A 265 -28.21 10.43 -13.47
C THR A 265 -27.78 10.99 -12.12
N ASP A 266 -26.48 11.20 -11.92
CA ASP A 266 -25.88 11.77 -10.73
C ASP A 266 -25.57 13.28 -10.85
N ALA A 267 -26.27 14.03 -11.71
CA ALA A 267 -25.98 15.42 -12.01
C ALA A 267 -25.84 16.34 -10.78
N ALA A 268 -26.66 16.13 -9.76
CA ALA A 268 -26.59 16.89 -8.50
C ALA A 268 -25.29 16.65 -7.74
N MET A 269 -24.83 15.39 -7.65
CA MET A 269 -23.57 15.00 -7.03
C MET A 269 -22.39 15.59 -7.84
N LEU A 270 -22.44 15.48 -9.15
CA LEU A 270 -21.37 15.97 -10.04
C LEU A 270 -21.22 17.49 -9.98
N ARG A 271 -22.32 18.24 -9.90
CA ARG A 271 -22.28 19.69 -9.67
C ARG A 271 -21.64 20.03 -8.33
N ARG A 272 -22.03 19.33 -7.27
CA ARG A 272 -21.41 19.49 -5.93
C ARG A 272 -19.90 19.21 -5.99
N LEU A 273 -19.49 18.13 -6.65
CA LEU A 273 -18.09 17.77 -6.84
C LEU A 273 -17.31 18.89 -7.53
N LYS A 274 -17.82 19.44 -8.64
CA LYS A 274 -17.21 20.54 -9.40
C LYS A 274 -17.02 21.82 -8.57
N HIS A 275 -17.87 22.08 -7.59
CA HIS A 275 -17.75 23.24 -6.70
C HIS A 275 -16.87 22.99 -5.47
N THR A 276 -16.51 21.73 -5.18
CA THR A 276 -15.72 21.34 -4.02
C THR A 276 -14.24 21.12 -4.36
N LEU A 277 -13.96 20.67 -5.56
CA LEU A 277 -12.62 20.44 -6.13
C LEU A 277 -12.24 21.55 -7.11
#